data_57a511e1f3cad5de480f1d6d32811750
#
_entry.id   57a511e1f3cad5de480f1d6d32811750
#
_cell.length_a   1.000
_cell.length_b   1.000
_cell.length_c   1.000
_cell.angle_alpha   90.00
_cell.angle_beta   90.00
_cell.angle_gamma   90.00
#
_symmetry.space_group_name_H-M   'P 1'
#
loop_
_entity.id
_entity.type
_entity.pdbx_description
1 polymer ?
#
loop_
_entity_poly.entity_id
_entity_poly.type
_entity_poly.pdbx_seq_one_letter_code
_entity_poly.pdbx_strand_id
1 'polypeptide(L)'
;MAVQVITKKRFENKVIQLLDYLTTEWNYSVAINFKKILLDKLDMLATMPTIGIEVNSLKNIRSILRTKHNKVYYKIEKNSIVIINMIDTRKNPKKNPFNKFT
;
A
#
# COMPACT_ATOMS: atom_id res chain seq x y z
N MET A 1 17.76 -11.16 5.40
CA MET A 1 18.21 -9.76 5.25
C MET A 1 17.07 -8.92 4.67
N ALA A 2 16.84 -7.74 5.23
CA ALA A 2 15.78 -6.87 4.75
C ALA A 2 16.15 -6.28 3.38
N VAL A 3 15.15 -6.16 2.50
CA VAL A 3 15.34 -5.51 1.20
C VAL A 3 14.95 -4.03 1.30
N GLN A 4 15.41 -3.25 0.34
CA GLN A 4 15.08 -1.82 0.29
C GLN A 4 13.61 -1.63 -0.10
N VAL A 5 12.91 -0.73 0.59
CA VAL A 5 11.54 -0.36 0.24
C VAL A 5 11.57 0.99 -0.45
N ILE A 6 11.06 1.03 -1.68
CA ILE A 6 11.01 2.23 -2.51
C ILE A 6 9.55 2.58 -2.74
N THR A 7 9.17 3.84 -2.51
CA THR A 7 7.80 4.28 -2.73
C THR A 7 7.68 5.10 -4.01
N LYS A 8 6.65 4.84 -4.80
CA LYS A 8 6.34 5.64 -5.97
C LYS A 8 5.59 6.90 -5.56
N LYS A 9 5.76 7.96 -6.35
CA LYS A 9 5.13 9.24 -6.05
C LYS A 9 3.60 9.14 -5.98
N ARG A 10 3.00 8.29 -6.81
CA ARG A 10 1.55 8.06 -6.77
C ARG A 10 1.09 7.56 -5.41
N PHE A 11 1.84 6.61 -4.85
CA PHE A 11 1.54 6.09 -3.52
C PHE A 11 1.72 7.19 -2.47
N GLU A 12 2.81 7.93 -2.53
CA GLU A 12 3.10 9.01 -1.58
C GLU A 12 2.01 10.07 -1.60
N ASN A 13 1.55 10.46 -2.79
CA ASN A 13 0.48 11.44 -2.94
C ASN A 13 -0.84 10.93 -2.35
N LYS A 14 -1.14 9.66 -2.53
CA LYS A 14 -2.34 9.05 -1.95
C LYS A 14 -2.29 9.08 -0.44
N VAL A 15 -1.13 8.79 0.14
CA VAL A 15 -0.96 8.83 1.60
C VAL A 15 -1.15 10.25 2.12
N ILE A 16 -0.55 11.23 1.46
CA ILE A 16 -0.68 12.63 1.86
C ILE A 16 -2.14 13.07 1.83
N GLN A 17 -2.85 12.75 0.75
CA GLN A 17 -4.27 13.10 0.61
C GLN A 17 -5.11 12.47 1.72
N LEU A 18 -4.83 11.21 2.03
CA LEU A 18 -5.57 10.50 3.07
C LEU A 18 -5.27 11.06 4.46
N LEU A 19 -4.01 11.40 4.73
CA LEU A 19 -3.64 12.01 6.01
C LEU A 19 -4.32 13.37 6.20
N ASP A 20 -4.38 14.19 5.14
CA ASP A 20 -5.11 15.46 5.17
C ASP A 20 -6.58 15.26 5.45
N TYR A 21 -7.20 14.29 4.78
CA TYR A 21 -8.60 13.95 4.98
C TYR A 21 -8.86 13.53 6.44
N LEU A 22 -8.04 12.64 6.97
CA LEU A 22 -8.21 12.13 8.33
C LEU A 22 -8.02 13.25 9.37
N THR A 23 -7.06 14.15 9.14
CA THR A 23 -6.81 15.25 10.04
C THR A 23 -7.99 16.22 10.05
N THR A 24 -8.54 16.52 8.87
CA THR A 24 -9.64 17.48 8.72
C THR A 24 -10.97 16.91 9.20
N GLU A 25 -11.30 15.70 8.78
CA GLU A 25 -12.63 15.11 9.04
C GLU A 25 -12.73 14.43 10.40
N TRP A 26 -11.61 13.99 10.96
CA TRP A 26 -11.58 13.31 12.25
C TRP A 26 -10.73 14.10 13.23
N ASN A 27 -9.47 13.74 13.37
CA ASN A 27 -8.54 14.49 14.19
C ASN A 27 -7.10 14.05 13.91
N TYR A 28 -6.18 14.79 14.50
CA TYR A 28 -4.75 14.54 14.31
C TYR A 28 -4.33 13.16 14.81
N SER A 29 -4.88 12.71 15.93
CA SER A 29 -4.54 11.41 16.49
C SER A 29 -4.88 10.25 15.55
N VAL A 30 -6.02 10.34 14.86
CA VAL A 30 -6.42 9.33 13.88
C VAL A 30 -5.43 9.29 12.72
N ALA A 31 -5.02 10.46 12.22
CA ALA A 31 -4.06 10.55 11.12
C ALA A 31 -2.70 9.96 11.51
N ILE A 32 -2.20 10.27 12.70
CA ILE A 32 -0.93 9.76 13.19
C ILE A 32 -0.98 8.25 13.37
N ASN A 33 -2.07 7.73 13.91
CA ASN A 33 -2.24 6.28 14.08
C ASN A 33 -2.25 5.57 12.73
N PHE A 34 -2.94 6.14 11.75
CA PHE A 34 -2.95 5.60 10.39
C PHE A 34 -1.54 5.51 9.83
N LYS A 35 -0.78 6.60 9.95
CA LYS A 35 0.59 6.66 9.44
C LYS A 35 1.47 5.62 10.10
N LYS A 36 1.35 5.47 11.42
CA LYS A 36 2.15 4.48 12.16
C LYS A 36 1.87 3.06 11.69
N ILE A 37 0.60 2.70 11.55
CA ILE A 37 0.22 1.36 11.09
C ILE A 37 0.73 1.11 9.67
N LEU A 38 0.62 2.12 8.80
CA LEU A 38 1.11 2.00 7.43
C LEU A 38 2.62 1.77 7.39
N LEU A 39 3.39 2.55 8.16
CA LEU A 39 4.84 2.38 8.20
C LEU A 39 5.24 1.02 8.75
N ASP A 40 4.54 0.52 9.77
CA ASP A 40 4.79 -0.82 10.30
C ASP A 40 4.56 -1.89 9.25
N LYS A 41 3.52 -1.75 8.42
CA LYS A 41 3.25 -2.67 7.32
C LYS A 41 4.36 -2.65 6.28
N LEU A 42 4.85 -1.47 5.93
CA LEU A 42 5.95 -1.35 4.96
C LEU A 42 7.23 -1.97 5.51
N ASP A 43 7.53 -1.77 6.79
CA ASP A 43 8.67 -2.40 7.43
C ASP A 43 8.57 -3.93 7.39
N MET A 44 7.37 -4.45 7.63
CA MET A 44 7.12 -5.88 7.57
C MET A 44 7.40 -6.43 6.17
N LEU A 45 7.04 -5.69 5.12
CA LEU A 45 7.33 -6.10 3.75
C LEU A 45 8.83 -6.21 3.48
N ALA A 46 9.64 -5.37 4.12
CA ALA A 46 11.09 -5.41 3.94
C ALA A 46 11.69 -6.73 4.40
N THR A 47 11.09 -7.38 5.39
CA THR A 47 11.57 -8.67 5.92
C THR A 47 10.80 -9.86 5.38
N MET A 48 9.55 -9.65 4.97
CA MET A 48 8.68 -10.72 4.45
C MET A 48 8.02 -10.28 3.13
N PRO A 49 8.80 -10.18 2.04
CA PRO A 49 8.27 -9.65 0.77
C PRO A 49 7.09 -10.43 0.19
N THR A 50 7.01 -11.71 0.46
CA THR A 50 5.96 -12.58 -0.12
C THR A 50 4.72 -12.70 0.75
N ILE A 51 4.60 -11.90 1.81
CA ILE A 51 3.45 -11.97 2.71
C ILE A 51 2.14 -11.55 2.03
N GLY A 52 2.22 -10.69 1.02
CA GLY A 52 1.04 -10.22 0.31
C GLY A 52 0.45 -11.26 -0.63
N ILE A 53 -0.80 -11.05 -1.02
CA ILE A 53 -1.51 -11.90 -1.96
C ILE A 53 -1.05 -11.58 -3.37
N GLU A 54 -0.73 -12.61 -4.15
CA GLU A 54 -0.29 -12.44 -5.53
C GLU A 54 -1.42 -11.90 -6.40
N VAL A 55 -1.17 -10.79 -7.08
CA VAL A 55 -2.13 -10.13 -7.96
C VAL A 55 -1.77 -10.40 -9.41
N ASN A 56 -0.48 -10.34 -9.75
CA ASN A 56 -0.01 -10.62 -11.08
C ASN A 56 1.36 -11.30 -10.98
N SER A 57 1.37 -12.62 -11.19
CA SER A 57 2.59 -13.43 -11.03
C SER A 57 3.66 -13.06 -12.06
N LEU A 58 3.24 -12.73 -13.27
CA LEU A 58 4.19 -12.39 -14.34
C LEU A 58 4.96 -11.11 -14.05
N LYS A 59 4.34 -10.17 -13.36
CA LYS A 59 4.95 -8.89 -13.01
C LYS A 59 5.41 -8.82 -11.56
N ASN A 60 5.27 -9.92 -10.81
CA ASN A 60 5.63 -9.98 -9.39
C ASN A 60 4.91 -8.93 -8.54
N ILE A 61 3.64 -8.67 -8.87
CA ILE A 61 2.83 -7.72 -8.14
C ILE A 61 2.00 -8.45 -7.09
N ARG A 62 2.05 -7.93 -5.86
CA ARG A 62 1.28 -8.44 -4.72
C ARG A 62 0.53 -7.31 -4.06
N SER A 63 -0.44 -7.65 -3.25
CA SER A 63 -1.17 -6.66 -2.46
C SER A 63 -1.25 -7.11 -1.01
N ILE A 64 -1.28 -6.13 -0.12
CA ILE A 64 -1.44 -6.36 1.31
C ILE A 64 -2.49 -5.38 1.83
N LEU A 65 -3.36 -5.88 2.73
CA LEU A 65 -4.35 -5.01 3.36
C LEU A 65 -3.68 -4.18 4.45
N ARG A 66 -3.83 -2.87 4.38
CA ARG A 66 -3.47 -2.00 5.49
C ARG A 66 -4.62 -1.99 6.50
N THR A 67 -5.86 -1.85 5.98
CA THR A 67 -7.08 -2.03 6.76
C THR A 67 -8.07 -2.81 5.89
N LYS A 68 -9.27 -3.07 6.45
CA LYS A 68 -10.35 -3.72 5.72
C LYS A 68 -10.63 -3.07 4.35
N HIS A 69 -10.39 -1.78 4.23
CA HIS A 69 -10.79 -1.02 3.03
C HIS A 69 -9.63 -0.50 2.19
N ASN A 70 -8.40 -0.61 2.66
CA ASN A 70 -7.25 -0.07 1.95
C ASN A 70 -6.27 -1.16 1.60
N LYS A 71 -5.98 -1.33 0.31
CA LYS A 71 -4.97 -2.26 -0.18
C LYS A 71 -3.76 -1.50 -0.67
N VAL A 72 -2.59 -1.98 -0.30
CA VAL A 72 -1.31 -1.47 -0.79
C VAL A 72 -0.78 -2.45 -1.82
N TYR A 73 -0.53 -1.97 -3.04
CA TYR A 73 0.03 -2.77 -4.11
C TYR A 73 1.52 -2.54 -4.20
N TYR A 74 2.27 -3.62 -4.31
CA TYR A 74 3.72 -3.53 -4.40
C TYR A 74 4.26 -4.55 -5.39
N LYS A 75 5.45 -4.26 -5.91
CA LYS A 75 6.15 -5.14 -6.84
C LYS A 75 7.45 -5.59 -6.20
N ILE A 76 7.73 -6.89 -6.29
CA ILE A 76 8.99 -7.45 -5.79
C ILE A 76 10.01 -7.38 -6.91
N GLU A 77 11.13 -6.69 -6.67
CA GLU A 77 12.26 -6.64 -7.57
C GLU A 77 13.45 -7.31 -6.91
N LYS A 78 14.57 -7.43 -7.64
CA LYS A 78 15.72 -8.24 -7.19
C LYS A 78 16.20 -7.90 -5.79
N ASN A 79 16.40 -6.62 -5.50
CA ASN A 79 16.92 -6.17 -4.20
C ASN A 79 16.02 -5.14 -3.52
N SER A 80 14.78 -5.02 -4.00
CA SER A 80 13.90 -4.00 -3.48
C SER A 80 12.44 -4.40 -3.62
N ILE A 81 11.60 -3.69 -2.86
CA ILE A 81 10.15 -3.74 -3.00
C ILE A 81 9.71 -2.34 -3.40
N VAL A 82 8.98 -2.25 -4.51
CA VAL A 82 8.48 -0.96 -5.01
C VAL A 82 7.01 -0.85 -4.63
N ILE A 83 6.68 0.10 -3.79
CA ILE A 83 5.29 0.36 -3.41
C ILE A 83 4.65 1.22 -4.50
N ILE A 84 3.70 0.62 -5.21
CA ILE A 84 3.13 1.22 -6.43
C ILE A 84 2.01 2.19 -6.10
N ASN A 85 1.04 1.74 -5.28
CA ASN A 85 -0.14 2.54 -5.02
C ASN A 85 -0.88 2.00 -3.80
N MET A 86 -1.81 2.80 -3.30
CA MET A 86 -2.74 2.40 -2.26
C MET A 86 -4.15 2.72 -2.77
N ILE A 87 -5.06 1.76 -2.70
CA ILE A 87 -6.39 1.87 -3.28
C ILE A 87 -7.44 1.56 -2.22
N ASP A 88 -8.48 2.40 -2.18
CA ASP A 88 -9.65 2.17 -1.32
C ASP A 88 -10.56 1.16 -2.02
N THR A 89 -10.74 0.00 -1.41
CA THR A 89 -11.53 -1.08 -2.00
C THR A 89 -13.03 -0.80 -2.05
N ARG A 90 -13.51 0.23 -1.34
CA ARG A 90 -14.92 0.63 -1.38
C ARG A 90 -15.24 1.53 -2.56
N LYS A 91 -14.23 2.16 -3.16
CA LYS A 91 -14.42 2.99 -4.34
C LYS A 91 -14.67 2.09 -5.54
N ASN A 92 -15.07 2.70 -6.66
CA ASN A 92 -15.47 1.95 -7.86
C ASN A 92 -14.39 0.93 -8.26
N PRO A 93 -14.65 -0.38 -8.07
CA PRO A 93 -13.65 -1.41 -8.37
C PRO A 93 -13.29 -1.49 -9.84
N LYS A 94 -14.17 -1.01 -10.73
CA LYS A 94 -13.89 -1.00 -12.16
C LYS A 94 -12.76 -0.07 -12.54
N LYS A 95 -12.45 0.92 -11.67
CA LYS A 95 -11.34 1.84 -11.90
C LYS A 95 -10.03 1.37 -11.30
N ASN A 96 -10.05 0.25 -10.60
CA ASN A 96 -8.83 -0.32 -10.04
C ASN A 96 -8.11 -1.09 -11.14
N PRO A 97 -6.93 -0.62 -11.60
CA PRO A 97 -6.22 -1.26 -12.71
C PRO A 97 -5.77 -2.68 -12.41
N PHE A 98 -5.75 -3.08 -11.15
CA PHE A 98 -5.29 -4.41 -10.75
C PHE A 98 -6.41 -5.43 -10.64
N ASN A 99 -7.67 -5.01 -10.69
CA ASN A 99 -8.79 -5.95 -10.57
C ASN A 99 -8.84 -6.97 -11.71
N LYS A 100 -8.36 -6.59 -12.89
CA LYS A 100 -8.33 -7.49 -14.03
C LYS A 100 -7.35 -8.65 -13.89
N PHE A 101 -6.50 -8.60 -12.86
CA PHE A 101 -5.50 -9.64 -12.60
C PHE A 101 -5.88 -10.54 -11.43
N THR A 102 -7.04 -10.32 -10.83
CA THR A 102 -7.48 -11.10 -9.65
C THR A 102 -8.64 -12.04 -9.95
#